data_c2eb3846b7b4282c3d4935bb91dedda5
#
_entry.id   c2eb3846b7b4282c3d4935bb91dedda5
#
_cell.length_a   1.000
_cell.length_b   1.000
_cell.length_c   1.000
_cell.angle_alpha   90.00
_cell.angle_beta   90.00
_cell.angle_gamma   90.00
#
_symmetry.space_group_name_H-M   'P 1'
#
loop_
_entity.id
_entity.type
_entity.pdbx_description
1 polymer ?
#
loop_
_entity_poly.entity_id
_entity_poly.type
_entity_poly.pdbx_seq_one_letter_code
_entity_poly.pdbx_strand_id
1 'polypeptide(L)'
;MNSHKRQSEIESQSTFDIVLAQKNYHQSSQQKTLSPLERAFTYISLEKKDISVIIMYGILIGVVSLVTPLTINALVTTISAGVFTMPLLVLSGIIFVGLLVAGAIGIVQAYVVEILQQRLFVNTAFEIGYKFPHAKQSVFQHEYAPELLNRFFDVITLQKGIKKLLIDGLSALIIGTAGLGLLVFISPTLLALGLLFIILSLGIVYVLGKDSLKTSIIESKKKYDAAAFLEDIARCVHSFKLSGNNDFILRKIDSLSHDYVKERKIHFKILIRQIIGFTFIRSIVNTGVLAIGGYLVFERQITLGQLVATELVIVSLITALEKLTNQLEVIYDTLAAFDKVGNITDIELERIGGNILPHSDHGIALNCEHIAYTYDSVPILKDIHCSIPAGQRAAIVGKSGAGKSTLAHLIVGLLDASMGTILIDDNDLRILDLSHVRNHIGFVFPHDEIFEGTIWENITLGRDWIPGKDVMEAVRITRLDDSLMRLPNGLQTKTVSYGKNLSTGQIRRIMIARAIVHKPRLLVLDEAFTGIEENMKLEIIQDLYSKKNNWTVLSITHDPEVVSKSEAVYVISDGKIIEKGTPHSLFTKNDSLFKKMFPELALQHHHTTIEEQQKEGN
;
A
#
# COMPACT_ATOMS: atom_id res chain seq x y z
N MET A 1 16.71 -16.53 -31.99
CA MET A 1 15.66 -17.50 -31.57
C MET A 1 15.56 -17.71 -30.05
N ASN A 2 16.61 -17.46 -29.26
CA ASN A 2 16.57 -17.66 -27.78
C ASN A 2 15.99 -16.51 -26.94
N SER A 3 15.92 -15.29 -27.49
CA SER A 3 15.35 -14.14 -26.76
C SER A 3 13.81 -14.14 -26.72
N HIS A 4 13.17 -14.54 -27.82
CA HIS A 4 11.70 -14.65 -27.87
C HIS A 4 11.14 -15.78 -27.01
N LYS A 5 11.88 -16.89 -26.85
CA LYS A 5 11.47 -17.99 -25.97
C LYS A 5 11.55 -17.62 -24.48
N ARG A 6 12.58 -16.85 -24.08
CA ARG A 6 12.70 -16.33 -22.72
C ARG A 6 11.64 -15.28 -22.38
N GLN A 7 11.29 -14.43 -23.34
CA GLN A 7 10.24 -13.44 -23.15
C GLN A 7 8.87 -14.09 -23.01
N SER A 8 8.54 -15.11 -23.82
CA SER A 8 7.27 -15.86 -23.71
C SER A 8 7.18 -16.71 -22.42
N GLU A 9 8.30 -17.22 -21.90
CA GLU A 9 8.32 -17.92 -20.60
C GLU A 9 8.15 -16.96 -19.42
N ILE A 10 8.71 -15.74 -19.48
CA ILE A 10 8.51 -14.69 -18.47
C ILE A 10 7.08 -14.15 -18.52
N GLU A 11 6.51 -13.96 -19.71
CA GLU A 11 5.10 -13.54 -19.87
C GLU A 11 4.13 -14.63 -19.42
N SER A 12 4.42 -15.93 -19.65
CA SER A 12 3.57 -17.03 -19.19
C SER A 12 3.62 -17.21 -17.66
N GLN A 13 4.79 -17.01 -17.03
CA GLN A 13 4.91 -17.03 -15.58
C GLN A 13 4.19 -15.83 -14.91
N SER A 14 4.31 -14.62 -15.48
CA SER A 14 3.62 -13.44 -14.94
C SER A 14 2.09 -13.58 -15.00
N THR A 15 1.56 -14.12 -16.09
CA THR A 15 0.10 -14.35 -16.25
C THR A 15 -0.42 -15.44 -15.29
N PHE A 16 0.37 -16.46 -15.00
CA PHE A 16 0.01 -17.53 -14.08
C PHE A 16 0.01 -17.03 -12.62
N ASP A 17 0.97 -16.20 -12.24
CA ASP A 17 1.05 -15.62 -10.91
C ASP A 17 -0.06 -14.58 -10.67
N ILE A 18 -0.48 -13.83 -11.68
CA ILE A 18 -1.63 -12.90 -11.61
C ILE A 18 -2.94 -13.66 -11.36
N VAL A 19 -3.16 -14.81 -12.05
CA VAL A 19 -4.37 -15.63 -11.86
C VAL A 19 -4.41 -16.28 -10.48
N LEU A 20 -3.25 -16.72 -9.95
CA LEU A 20 -3.15 -17.24 -8.58
C LEU A 20 -3.37 -16.16 -7.53
N ALA A 21 -2.85 -14.95 -7.75
CA ALA A 21 -3.10 -13.81 -6.90
C ALA A 21 -4.61 -13.49 -6.85
N GLN A 22 -5.28 -13.32 -7.98
CA GLN A 22 -6.72 -13.06 -8.04
C GLN A 22 -7.55 -14.11 -7.28
N LYS A 23 -7.19 -15.40 -7.39
CA LYS A 23 -7.93 -16.49 -6.74
C LYS A 23 -7.86 -16.45 -5.20
N ASN A 24 -6.76 -15.94 -4.65
CA ASN A 24 -6.58 -15.83 -3.19
C ASN A 24 -7.23 -14.58 -2.60
N TYR A 25 -7.44 -13.50 -3.38
CA TYR A 25 -8.02 -12.24 -2.91
C TYR A 25 -9.54 -12.29 -2.73
N HIS A 26 -10.25 -13.13 -3.49
CA HIS A 26 -11.70 -13.28 -3.35
C HIS A 26 -12.13 -13.99 -2.05
N GLN A 27 -11.23 -14.59 -1.27
CA GLN A 27 -11.57 -15.36 -0.07
C GLN A 27 -11.45 -14.62 1.26
N SER A 28 -10.98 -13.36 1.30
CA SER A 28 -10.70 -12.66 2.57
C SER A 28 -11.69 -11.55 2.95
N SER A 29 -12.98 -11.70 2.65
CA SER A 29 -13.99 -10.65 2.87
C SER A 29 -14.54 -10.52 4.31
N GLN A 30 -13.95 -11.18 5.31
CA GLN A 30 -14.23 -10.91 6.74
C GLN A 30 -12.93 -10.57 7.46
N GLN A 31 -12.62 -9.28 7.55
CA GLN A 31 -11.38 -8.82 8.14
C GLN A 31 -11.51 -8.54 9.63
N LYS A 32 -10.99 -9.48 10.42
CA LYS A 32 -10.56 -9.22 11.79
C LYS A 32 -9.18 -8.56 11.72
N THR A 33 -9.00 -7.41 12.35
CA THR A 33 -7.66 -6.81 12.49
C THR A 33 -6.75 -7.79 13.22
N LEU A 34 -5.82 -8.40 12.50
CA LEU A 34 -4.88 -9.37 13.05
C LEU A 34 -3.79 -8.64 13.83
N SER A 35 -3.36 -9.22 14.96
CA SER A 35 -2.17 -8.73 15.66
C SER A 35 -0.90 -8.96 14.81
N PRO A 36 0.20 -8.20 15.05
CA PRO A 36 1.46 -8.38 14.30
C PRO A 36 2.00 -9.81 14.37
N LEU A 37 1.85 -10.48 15.51
CA LEU A 37 2.24 -11.89 15.68
C LEU A 37 1.35 -12.83 14.87
N GLU A 38 0.03 -12.64 14.88
CA GLU A 38 -0.90 -13.46 14.08
C GLU A 38 -0.61 -13.32 12.58
N ARG A 39 -0.25 -12.12 12.10
CA ARG A 39 0.16 -11.89 10.71
C ARG A 39 1.44 -12.62 10.36
N ALA A 40 2.45 -12.56 11.22
CA ALA A 40 3.70 -13.32 11.05
C ALA A 40 3.43 -14.82 10.96
N PHE A 41 2.57 -15.37 11.84
CA PHE A 41 2.19 -16.79 11.79
C PHE A 41 1.38 -17.14 10.54
N THR A 42 0.50 -16.27 10.08
CA THR A 42 -0.26 -16.45 8.84
C THR A 42 0.70 -16.53 7.65
N TYR A 43 1.66 -15.61 7.56
CA TYR A 43 2.69 -15.64 6.52
C TYR A 43 3.52 -16.94 6.55
N ILE A 44 3.97 -17.36 7.74
CA ILE A 44 4.69 -18.64 7.94
C ILE A 44 3.85 -19.82 7.46
N SER A 45 2.55 -19.81 7.72
CA SER A 45 1.64 -20.89 7.31
C SER A 45 1.44 -20.97 5.80
N LEU A 46 1.47 -19.83 5.11
CA LEU A 46 1.37 -19.76 3.65
C LEU A 46 2.63 -20.31 2.98
N GLU A 47 3.81 -20.00 3.50
CA GLU A 47 5.11 -20.39 2.97
C GLU A 47 5.70 -21.64 3.65
N LYS A 48 4.85 -22.46 4.28
CA LYS A 48 5.26 -23.64 5.09
C LYS A 48 6.17 -24.62 4.35
N LYS A 49 6.02 -24.77 3.03
CA LYS A 49 6.86 -25.69 2.23
C LYS A 49 8.31 -25.23 2.18
N ASP A 50 8.53 -23.96 1.82
CA ASP A 50 9.87 -23.40 1.70
C ASP A 50 10.53 -23.24 3.07
N ILE A 51 9.75 -22.84 4.08
CA ILE A 51 10.24 -22.78 5.47
C ILE A 51 10.63 -24.16 5.99
N SER A 52 9.85 -25.21 5.68
CA SER A 52 10.19 -26.60 6.03
C SER A 52 11.51 -27.05 5.38
N VAL A 53 11.77 -26.69 4.14
CA VAL A 53 13.04 -26.94 3.43
C VAL A 53 14.20 -26.20 4.10
N ILE A 54 14.01 -24.94 4.48
CA ILE A 54 15.01 -24.13 5.20
C ILE A 54 15.34 -24.75 6.55
N ILE A 55 14.32 -25.23 7.30
CA ILE A 55 14.51 -25.95 8.57
C ILE A 55 15.30 -27.24 8.36
N MET A 56 14.98 -28.01 7.34
CA MET A 56 15.69 -29.24 6.99
C MET A 56 17.18 -28.96 6.72
N TYR A 57 17.48 -27.96 5.90
CA TYR A 57 18.88 -27.56 5.67
C TYR A 57 19.57 -27.07 6.94
N GLY A 58 18.88 -26.31 7.78
CA GLY A 58 19.39 -25.89 9.07
C GLY A 58 19.76 -27.08 9.96
N ILE A 59 18.89 -28.11 10.04
CA ILE A 59 19.16 -29.34 10.80
C ILE A 59 20.41 -30.06 10.25
N LEU A 60 20.54 -30.17 8.92
CA LEU A 60 21.71 -30.77 8.29
C LEU A 60 23.00 -29.99 8.64
N ILE A 61 22.96 -28.66 8.58
CA ILE A 61 24.09 -27.80 8.98
C ILE A 61 24.42 -28.02 10.47
N GLY A 62 23.39 -28.08 11.34
CA GLY A 62 23.57 -28.32 12.77
C GLY A 62 24.24 -29.65 13.07
N VAL A 63 23.84 -30.74 12.42
CA VAL A 63 24.47 -32.06 12.57
C VAL A 63 25.92 -32.03 12.06
N VAL A 64 26.14 -31.44 10.87
CA VAL A 64 27.51 -31.34 10.31
C VAL A 64 28.40 -30.44 11.18
N SER A 65 27.88 -29.44 11.86
CA SER A 65 28.63 -28.55 12.76
C SER A 65 29.26 -29.28 13.97
N LEU A 66 28.66 -30.42 14.37
CA LEU A 66 29.20 -31.26 15.44
C LEU A 66 30.51 -31.97 15.05
N VAL A 67 30.82 -32.06 13.76
CA VAL A 67 32.08 -32.63 13.28
C VAL A 67 33.27 -31.91 13.90
N THR A 68 33.21 -30.60 14.05
CA THR A 68 34.33 -29.81 14.62
C THR A 68 34.63 -30.18 16.07
N PRO A 69 33.72 -30.11 17.06
CA PRO A 69 34.03 -30.46 18.44
C PRO A 69 34.36 -31.93 18.62
N LEU A 70 33.73 -32.84 17.88
CA LEU A 70 34.02 -34.27 17.93
C LEU A 70 35.41 -34.60 17.41
N THR A 71 35.80 -33.99 16.29
CA THR A 71 37.13 -34.19 15.71
C THR A 71 38.24 -33.59 16.59
N ILE A 72 38.00 -32.43 17.20
CA ILE A 72 38.95 -31.80 18.12
C ILE A 72 39.10 -32.63 19.41
N ASN A 73 38.00 -33.17 19.94
CA ASN A 73 38.10 -34.14 21.06
C ASN A 73 39.00 -35.33 20.71
N ALA A 74 38.77 -35.97 19.55
CA ALA A 74 39.57 -37.06 19.06
C ALA A 74 41.03 -36.66 18.86
N LEU A 75 41.27 -35.50 18.27
CA LEU A 75 42.61 -34.96 18.02
C LEU A 75 43.40 -34.74 19.33
N VAL A 76 42.81 -34.02 20.29
CA VAL A 76 43.45 -33.75 21.58
C VAL A 76 43.74 -35.03 22.35
N THR A 77 42.80 -35.98 22.34
CA THR A 77 42.97 -37.29 22.98
C THR A 77 44.11 -38.08 22.34
N THR A 78 44.19 -38.08 21.00
CA THR A 78 45.25 -38.78 20.24
C THR A 78 46.63 -38.16 20.47
N ILE A 79 46.72 -36.83 20.48
CA ILE A 79 47.95 -36.12 20.78
C ILE A 79 48.41 -36.41 22.21
N SER A 80 47.49 -36.40 23.18
CA SER A 80 47.80 -36.73 24.59
C SER A 80 48.27 -38.15 24.77
N ALA A 81 47.92 -39.07 23.88
CA ALA A 81 48.37 -40.46 23.84
C ALA A 81 49.71 -40.67 23.10
N GLY A 82 50.33 -39.59 22.56
CA GLY A 82 51.62 -39.64 21.90
C GLY A 82 51.64 -40.15 20.45
N VAL A 83 50.49 -40.17 19.75
CA VAL A 83 50.35 -40.60 18.33
C VAL A 83 50.19 -39.37 17.43
N PHE A 84 51.13 -39.15 16.46
CA PHE A 84 51.23 -37.83 15.87
C PHE A 84 50.87 -37.67 14.39
N THR A 85 51.17 -38.59 13.47
CA THR A 85 51.16 -38.22 12.02
C THR A 85 49.91 -38.62 11.28
N MET A 86 49.54 -39.88 11.22
CA MET A 86 48.40 -40.34 10.42
C MET A 86 47.03 -39.90 10.95
N PRO A 87 46.73 -39.96 12.26
CA PRO A 87 45.45 -39.45 12.77
C PRO A 87 45.26 -37.96 12.53
N LEU A 88 46.30 -37.13 12.61
CA LEU A 88 46.24 -35.70 12.33
C LEU A 88 45.76 -35.40 10.92
N LEU A 89 46.32 -36.06 9.91
CA LEU A 89 45.94 -35.88 8.52
C LEU A 89 44.47 -36.30 8.26
N VAL A 90 44.06 -37.45 8.79
CA VAL A 90 42.69 -37.96 8.62
C VAL A 90 41.69 -37.04 9.32
N LEU A 91 41.92 -36.65 10.56
CA LEU A 91 41.03 -35.76 11.31
C LEU A 91 40.93 -34.36 10.68
N SER A 92 42.05 -33.81 10.20
CA SER A 92 42.07 -32.53 9.47
C SER A 92 41.25 -32.62 8.17
N GLY A 93 41.36 -33.74 7.43
CA GLY A 93 40.54 -34.02 6.25
C GLY A 93 39.07 -34.10 6.56
N ILE A 94 38.68 -34.74 7.66
CA ILE A 94 37.27 -34.80 8.10
C ILE A 94 36.71 -33.42 8.40
N ILE A 95 37.46 -32.57 9.14
CA ILE A 95 37.04 -31.18 9.40
C ILE A 95 36.88 -30.41 8.09
N PHE A 96 37.85 -30.50 7.18
CA PHE A 96 37.81 -29.80 5.90
C PHE A 96 36.59 -30.17 5.08
N VAL A 97 36.31 -31.46 4.91
CA VAL A 97 35.14 -31.95 4.18
C VAL A 97 33.83 -31.54 4.88
N GLY A 98 33.77 -31.69 6.20
CA GLY A 98 32.61 -31.27 7.00
C GLY A 98 32.27 -29.79 6.83
N LEU A 99 33.26 -28.92 6.94
CA LEU A 99 33.09 -27.47 6.76
C LEU A 99 32.66 -27.11 5.31
N LEU A 100 33.23 -27.80 4.32
CA LEU A 100 32.88 -27.61 2.92
C LEU A 100 31.42 -28.00 2.65
N VAL A 101 30.98 -29.16 3.18
CA VAL A 101 29.59 -29.63 3.07
C VAL A 101 28.64 -28.66 3.79
N ALA A 102 28.95 -28.24 5.02
CA ALA A 102 28.14 -27.26 5.74
C ALA A 102 28.01 -25.94 4.95
N GLY A 103 29.11 -25.46 4.37
CA GLY A 103 29.12 -24.27 3.53
C GLY A 103 28.25 -24.43 2.27
N ALA A 104 28.33 -25.56 1.58
CA ALA A 104 27.51 -25.84 0.40
C ALA A 104 26.01 -25.85 0.74
N ILE A 105 25.62 -26.53 1.84
CA ILE A 105 24.23 -26.54 2.29
C ILE A 105 23.78 -25.11 2.67
N GLY A 106 24.64 -24.33 3.33
CA GLY A 106 24.35 -22.92 3.68
C GLY A 106 24.11 -22.04 2.46
N ILE A 107 24.85 -22.25 1.36
CA ILE A 107 24.63 -21.53 0.09
C ILE A 107 23.23 -21.86 -0.48
N VAL A 108 22.85 -23.15 -0.49
CA VAL A 108 21.51 -23.57 -0.98
C VAL A 108 20.42 -23.00 -0.08
N GLN A 109 20.58 -23.04 1.23
CA GLN A 109 19.64 -22.42 2.19
C GLN A 109 19.47 -20.93 1.93
N ALA A 110 20.57 -20.19 1.72
CA ALA A 110 20.53 -18.76 1.42
C ALA A 110 19.80 -18.48 0.10
N TYR A 111 19.96 -19.34 -0.91
CA TYR A 111 19.24 -19.22 -2.19
C TYR A 111 17.73 -19.40 -2.03
N VAL A 112 17.27 -20.39 -1.25
CA VAL A 112 15.85 -20.60 -0.97
C VAL A 112 15.25 -19.39 -0.22
N VAL A 113 15.99 -18.85 0.76
CA VAL A 113 15.55 -17.65 1.49
C VAL A 113 15.45 -16.44 0.59
N GLU A 114 16.36 -16.30 -0.38
CA GLU A 114 16.32 -15.21 -1.36
C GLU A 114 15.06 -15.28 -2.24
N ILE A 115 14.69 -16.48 -2.75
CA ILE A 115 13.45 -16.67 -3.50
C ILE A 115 12.22 -16.27 -2.67
N LEU A 116 12.19 -16.65 -1.38
CA LEU A 116 11.11 -16.31 -0.47
C LEU A 116 11.00 -14.78 -0.27
N GLN A 117 12.13 -14.07 -0.17
CA GLN A 117 12.14 -12.60 -0.09
C GLN A 117 11.60 -11.93 -1.36
N GLN A 118 12.00 -12.42 -2.54
CA GLN A 118 11.51 -11.91 -3.82
C GLN A 118 10.00 -12.12 -3.94
N ARG A 119 9.50 -13.31 -3.58
CA ARG A 119 8.07 -13.62 -3.58
C ARG A 119 7.28 -12.72 -2.61
N LEU A 120 7.80 -12.47 -1.42
CA LEU A 120 7.17 -11.56 -0.46
C LEU A 120 6.97 -10.16 -1.05
N PHE A 121 8.00 -9.61 -1.69
CA PHE A 121 7.92 -8.30 -2.31
C PHE A 121 6.86 -8.27 -3.42
N VAL A 122 6.93 -9.23 -4.33
CA VAL A 122 6.01 -9.31 -5.48
C VAL A 122 4.57 -9.48 -5.00
N ASN A 123 4.31 -10.45 -4.12
CA ASN A 123 2.97 -10.71 -3.60
C ASN A 123 2.38 -9.47 -2.89
N THR A 124 3.18 -8.79 -2.05
CA THR A 124 2.70 -7.58 -1.36
C THR A 124 2.45 -6.44 -2.34
N ALA A 125 3.31 -6.26 -3.35
CA ALA A 125 3.11 -5.24 -4.38
C ALA A 125 1.81 -5.49 -5.18
N PHE A 126 1.56 -6.75 -5.60
CA PHE A 126 0.32 -7.12 -6.28
C PHE A 126 -0.91 -6.96 -5.38
N GLU A 127 -0.79 -7.37 -4.13
CA GLU A 127 -1.89 -7.23 -3.16
C GLU A 127 -2.31 -5.78 -2.98
N ILE A 128 -1.34 -4.89 -2.77
CA ILE A 128 -1.59 -3.45 -2.62
C ILE A 128 -2.14 -2.88 -3.93
N GLY A 129 -1.53 -3.21 -5.07
CA GLY A 129 -1.98 -2.76 -6.39
C GLY A 129 -3.42 -3.17 -6.72
N TYR A 130 -3.85 -4.34 -6.24
CA TYR A 130 -5.24 -4.78 -6.38
C TYR A 130 -6.17 -4.11 -5.37
N LYS A 131 -5.81 -4.11 -4.07
CA LYS A 131 -6.69 -3.64 -2.99
C LYS A 131 -6.89 -2.13 -3.00
N PHE A 132 -5.85 -1.37 -3.35
CA PHE A 132 -5.89 0.09 -3.24
C PHE A 132 -6.96 0.75 -4.12
N PRO A 133 -7.13 0.39 -5.42
CA PRO A 133 -8.22 0.91 -6.24
C PRO A 133 -9.61 0.43 -5.84
N HIS A 134 -9.70 -0.66 -5.06
CA HIS A 134 -10.96 -1.23 -4.58
C HIS A 134 -11.25 -0.89 -3.12
N ALA A 135 -10.44 -0.04 -2.50
CA ALA A 135 -10.65 0.40 -1.13
C ALA A 135 -11.83 1.36 -1.03
N LYS A 136 -12.59 1.28 0.06
CA LYS A 136 -13.64 2.26 0.34
C LYS A 136 -13.08 3.67 0.41
N GLN A 137 -13.76 4.62 -0.20
CA GLN A 137 -13.36 6.03 -0.20
C GLN A 137 -13.24 6.62 1.21
N SER A 138 -13.97 6.08 2.19
CA SER A 138 -13.88 6.48 3.61
C SER A 138 -12.46 6.32 4.19
N VAL A 139 -11.69 5.35 3.71
CA VAL A 139 -10.29 5.14 4.15
C VAL A 139 -9.43 6.35 3.78
N PHE A 140 -9.61 6.89 2.57
CA PHE A 140 -8.84 8.03 2.06
C PHE A 140 -9.35 9.40 2.55
N GLN A 141 -10.46 9.43 3.28
CA GLN A 141 -10.96 10.65 3.92
C GLN A 141 -10.17 11.01 5.17
N HIS A 142 -9.61 10.00 5.87
CA HIS A 142 -8.88 10.17 7.13
C HIS A 142 -7.37 10.05 6.96
N GLU A 143 -6.91 9.36 5.93
CA GLU A 143 -5.48 9.14 5.67
C GLU A 143 -5.11 9.56 4.24
N TYR A 144 -3.98 10.24 4.11
CA TYR A 144 -3.47 10.65 2.80
C TYR A 144 -2.95 9.42 2.03
N ALA A 145 -3.56 9.13 0.88
CA ALA A 145 -3.29 7.92 0.11
C ALA A 145 -1.80 7.67 -0.22
N PRO A 146 -0.99 8.66 -0.64
CA PRO A 146 0.44 8.46 -0.87
C PRO A 146 1.22 8.12 0.41
N GLU A 147 0.84 8.68 1.57
CA GLU A 147 1.47 8.37 2.86
C GLU A 147 1.18 6.91 3.27
N LEU A 148 -0.04 6.43 3.04
CA LEU A 148 -0.37 5.01 3.22
C LEU A 148 0.55 4.12 2.38
N LEU A 149 0.76 4.44 1.10
CA LEU A 149 1.62 3.67 0.20
C LEU A 149 3.08 3.68 0.62
N ASN A 150 3.57 4.71 1.30
CA ASN A 150 4.95 4.73 1.82
C ASN A 150 5.22 3.60 2.81
N ARG A 151 4.19 3.11 3.52
CA ARG A 151 4.31 1.94 4.40
C ARG A 151 4.66 0.65 3.63
N PHE A 152 4.48 0.62 2.30
CA PHE A 152 4.95 -0.49 1.45
C PHE A 152 6.45 -0.71 1.58
N PHE A 153 7.25 0.34 1.79
CA PHE A 153 8.70 0.20 1.95
C PHE A 153 9.11 -0.58 3.21
N ASP A 154 8.20 -0.78 4.18
CA ASP A 154 8.44 -1.69 5.30
C ASP A 154 8.51 -3.16 4.87
N VAL A 155 8.08 -3.51 3.65
CA VAL A 155 8.32 -4.84 3.04
C VAL A 155 9.82 -5.15 2.98
N ILE A 156 10.68 -4.14 2.73
CA ILE A 156 12.13 -4.30 2.74
C ILE A 156 12.64 -4.65 4.16
N THR A 157 12.02 -4.06 5.18
CA THR A 157 12.31 -4.42 6.59
C THR A 157 11.87 -5.85 6.89
N LEU A 158 10.70 -6.27 6.40
CA LEU A 158 10.23 -7.66 6.49
C LEU A 158 11.19 -8.62 5.80
N GLN A 159 11.62 -8.34 4.58
CA GLN A 159 12.58 -9.18 3.84
C GLN A 159 13.88 -9.37 4.64
N LYS A 160 14.48 -8.26 5.11
CA LYS A 160 15.72 -8.31 5.90
C LYS A 160 15.54 -9.04 7.22
N GLY A 161 14.41 -8.82 7.89
CA GLY A 161 14.09 -9.46 9.16
C GLY A 161 13.88 -10.96 9.01
N ILE A 162 13.04 -11.37 8.06
CA ILE A 162 12.78 -12.79 7.77
C ILE A 162 14.06 -13.53 7.38
N LYS A 163 14.90 -12.92 6.53
CA LYS A 163 16.21 -13.50 6.17
C LYS A 163 17.06 -13.75 7.41
N LYS A 164 17.22 -12.74 8.27
CA LYS A 164 18.02 -12.88 9.49
C LYS A 164 17.43 -13.94 10.43
N LEU A 165 16.12 -13.97 10.59
CA LEU A 165 15.46 -14.95 11.47
C LEU A 165 15.60 -16.37 10.94
N LEU A 166 15.43 -16.58 9.64
CA LEU A 166 15.48 -17.91 9.02
C LEU A 166 16.92 -18.44 8.86
N ILE A 167 17.90 -17.59 8.61
CA ILE A 167 19.31 -18.02 8.47
C ILE A 167 19.99 -18.03 9.83
N ASP A 168 20.08 -16.89 10.50
CA ASP A 168 20.86 -16.76 11.72
C ASP A 168 20.10 -17.29 12.95
N GLY A 169 18.81 -16.94 13.07
CA GLY A 169 17.99 -17.34 14.21
C GLY A 169 17.76 -18.86 14.26
N LEU A 170 17.37 -19.44 13.13
CA LEU A 170 17.14 -20.88 13.03
C LEU A 170 18.44 -21.66 13.18
N SER A 171 19.53 -21.22 12.54
CA SER A 171 20.84 -21.85 12.69
C SER A 171 21.33 -21.82 14.15
N ALA A 172 21.11 -20.70 14.85
CA ALA A 172 21.45 -20.58 16.26
C ALA A 172 20.68 -21.60 17.13
N LEU A 173 19.37 -21.75 16.91
CA LEU A 173 18.54 -22.71 17.61
C LEU A 173 19.00 -24.16 17.35
N ILE A 174 19.28 -24.49 16.09
CA ILE A 174 19.66 -25.86 15.72
C ILE A 174 21.07 -26.21 16.21
N ILE A 175 22.04 -25.31 16.03
CA ILE A 175 23.40 -25.50 16.55
C ILE A 175 23.36 -25.60 18.08
N GLY A 176 22.54 -24.77 18.72
CA GLY A 176 22.34 -24.82 20.17
C GLY A 176 21.78 -26.15 20.65
N THR A 177 20.72 -26.65 20.03
CA THR A 177 20.11 -27.94 20.39
C THR A 177 21.03 -29.12 20.09
N ALA A 178 21.75 -29.10 18.97
CA ALA A 178 22.74 -30.11 18.61
C ALA A 178 23.91 -30.12 19.62
N GLY A 179 24.39 -28.94 20.01
CA GLY A 179 25.44 -28.78 21.04
C GLY A 179 25.01 -29.33 22.42
N LEU A 180 23.76 -29.00 22.85
CA LEU A 180 23.22 -29.58 24.08
C LEU A 180 23.11 -31.10 23.99
N GLY A 181 22.69 -31.64 22.86
CA GLY A 181 22.66 -33.09 22.61
C GLY A 181 24.04 -33.74 22.80
N LEU A 182 25.10 -33.09 22.33
CA LEU A 182 26.46 -33.57 22.53
C LEU A 182 26.89 -33.54 24.02
N LEU A 183 26.49 -32.50 24.76
CA LEU A 183 26.80 -32.37 26.19
C LEU A 183 26.17 -33.49 27.04
N VAL A 184 25.00 -34.05 26.63
CA VAL A 184 24.39 -35.21 27.31
C VAL A 184 25.35 -36.39 27.39
N PHE A 185 26.13 -36.61 26.33
CA PHE A 185 27.09 -37.75 26.27
C PHE A 185 28.44 -37.45 26.93
N ILE A 186 28.81 -36.18 27.14
CA ILE A 186 30.11 -35.81 27.72
C ILE A 186 30.00 -35.71 29.23
N SER A 187 29.09 -34.88 29.77
CA SER A 187 28.93 -34.66 31.19
C SER A 187 27.59 -34.06 31.57
N PRO A 188 26.82 -34.72 32.47
CA PRO A 188 25.54 -34.18 32.95
C PRO A 188 25.69 -32.83 33.68
N THR A 189 26.83 -32.62 34.37
CA THR A 189 27.09 -31.35 35.09
C THR A 189 27.24 -30.17 34.12
N LEU A 190 27.98 -30.37 33.02
CA LEU A 190 28.18 -29.35 31.99
C LEU A 190 26.91 -29.13 31.16
N LEU A 191 26.11 -30.17 30.95
CA LEU A 191 24.77 -30.04 30.38
C LEU A 191 23.87 -29.15 31.25
N ALA A 192 23.83 -29.38 32.56
CA ALA A 192 23.05 -28.56 33.49
C ALA A 192 23.44 -27.08 33.43
N LEU A 193 24.73 -26.77 33.28
CA LEU A 193 25.20 -25.40 33.08
C LEU A 193 24.71 -24.77 31.75
N GLY A 194 24.75 -25.54 30.66
CA GLY A 194 24.23 -25.11 29.37
C GLY A 194 22.72 -24.85 29.40
N LEU A 195 21.93 -25.72 30.04
CA LEU A 195 20.49 -25.53 30.23
C LEU A 195 20.20 -24.32 31.13
N LEU A 196 20.94 -24.13 32.21
CA LEU A 196 20.83 -22.96 33.08
C LEU A 196 21.05 -21.66 32.26
N PHE A 197 22.07 -21.66 31.39
CA PHE A 197 22.35 -20.52 30.52
C PHE A 197 21.16 -20.19 29.60
N ILE A 198 20.53 -21.19 28.97
CA ILE A 198 19.36 -20.97 28.12
C ILE A 198 18.18 -20.45 28.94
N ILE A 199 17.88 -21.04 30.08
CA ILE A 199 16.78 -20.62 30.96
C ILE A 199 16.95 -19.16 31.41
N LEU A 200 18.14 -18.78 31.85
CA LEU A 200 18.47 -17.42 32.26
C LEU A 200 18.35 -16.45 31.07
N SER A 201 18.81 -16.86 29.89
CA SER A 201 18.72 -16.04 28.67
C SER A 201 17.28 -15.80 28.26
N LEU A 202 16.41 -16.82 28.28
CA LEU A 202 14.97 -16.66 28.04
C LEU A 202 14.31 -15.78 29.11
N GLY A 203 14.73 -15.89 30.37
CA GLY A 203 14.32 -15.02 31.47
C GLY A 203 14.64 -13.55 31.20
N ILE A 204 15.83 -13.25 30.65
CA ILE A 204 16.21 -11.89 30.25
C ILE A 204 15.27 -11.37 29.16
N VAL A 205 15.01 -12.16 28.11
CA VAL A 205 14.10 -11.74 27.02
C VAL A 205 12.72 -11.43 27.57
N TYR A 206 12.18 -12.30 28.42
CA TYR A 206 10.84 -12.15 28.97
C TYR A 206 10.72 -10.99 29.96
N VAL A 207 11.65 -10.88 30.94
CA VAL A 207 11.57 -9.89 32.03
C VAL A 207 12.04 -8.50 31.56
N LEU A 208 13.22 -8.44 30.92
CA LEU A 208 13.84 -7.18 30.52
C LEU A 208 13.34 -6.68 29.16
N GLY A 209 12.74 -7.56 28.33
CA GLY A 209 12.15 -7.24 27.05
C GLY A 209 10.68 -6.80 27.10
N LYS A 210 10.11 -6.68 28.30
CA LYS A 210 8.73 -6.20 28.46
C LYS A 210 8.57 -4.84 27.77
N ASP A 211 7.47 -4.70 27.00
CA ASP A 211 7.11 -3.51 26.20
C ASP A 211 8.03 -3.20 24.99
N SER A 212 8.99 -4.04 24.65
CA SER A 212 9.89 -3.81 23.49
C SER A 212 9.13 -3.64 22.18
N LEU A 213 8.16 -4.50 21.88
CA LEU A 213 7.35 -4.41 20.67
C LEU A 213 6.54 -3.11 20.64
N LYS A 214 5.90 -2.75 21.76
CA LYS A 214 5.11 -1.53 21.85
C LYS A 214 5.96 -0.28 21.59
N THR A 215 7.15 -0.21 22.18
CA THR A 215 8.06 0.93 22.01
C THR A 215 8.63 0.99 20.59
N SER A 216 8.91 -0.14 19.93
CA SER A 216 9.33 -0.19 18.52
C SER A 216 8.23 0.32 17.59
N ILE A 217 6.97 -0.06 17.81
CA ILE A 217 5.83 0.44 17.02
C ILE A 217 5.68 1.96 17.18
N ILE A 218 5.78 2.48 18.42
CA ILE A 218 5.66 3.94 18.68
C ILE A 218 6.82 4.70 18.03
N GLU A 219 8.06 4.23 18.19
CA GLU A 219 9.24 4.80 17.55
C GLU A 219 9.06 4.86 16.03
N SER A 220 8.62 3.75 15.44
CA SER A 220 8.39 3.66 14.02
C SER A 220 7.30 4.63 13.55
N LYS A 221 6.22 4.85 14.32
CA LYS A 221 5.20 5.85 14.03
C LYS A 221 5.81 7.26 13.99
N LYS A 222 6.65 7.62 14.97
CA LYS A 222 7.30 8.94 15.02
C LYS A 222 8.27 9.18 13.84
N LYS A 223 8.92 8.13 13.36
CA LYS A 223 9.72 8.18 12.12
C LYS A 223 8.87 8.56 10.91
N TYR A 224 7.66 8.01 10.79
CA TYR A 224 6.74 8.34 9.69
C TYR A 224 6.12 9.73 9.82
N ASP A 225 5.83 10.21 11.05
CA ASP A 225 5.38 11.59 11.27
C ASP A 225 6.41 12.60 10.70
N ALA A 226 7.71 12.33 10.91
CA ALA A 226 8.77 13.16 10.33
C ALA A 226 8.87 13.05 8.80
N ALA A 227 8.74 11.84 8.25
CA ALA A 227 8.76 11.61 6.82
C ALA A 227 7.60 12.31 6.10
N ALA A 228 6.39 12.25 6.65
CA ALA A 228 5.20 12.90 6.13
C ALA A 228 5.39 14.43 6.03
N PHE A 229 6.01 15.05 7.04
CA PHE A 229 6.30 16.49 6.97
C PHE A 229 7.36 16.84 5.91
N LEU A 230 8.36 15.96 5.69
CA LEU A 230 9.33 16.16 4.60
C LEU A 230 8.65 16.07 3.22
N GLU A 231 7.67 15.19 3.06
CA GLU A 231 6.84 15.12 1.84
C GLU A 231 6.00 16.39 1.66
N ASP A 232 5.42 16.92 2.74
CA ASP A 232 4.70 18.20 2.70
C ASP A 232 5.59 19.36 2.25
N ILE A 233 6.84 19.38 2.71
CA ILE A 233 7.83 20.38 2.25
C ILE A 233 8.08 20.23 0.74
N ALA A 234 8.22 19.01 0.25
CA ALA A 234 8.44 18.74 -1.17
C ALA A 234 7.22 19.14 -2.01
N ARG A 235 6.02 18.85 -1.52
CA ARG A 235 4.74 19.20 -2.16
C ARG A 235 4.52 20.72 -2.20
N CYS A 236 4.84 21.42 -1.12
CA CYS A 236 4.62 22.86 -0.95
C CYS A 236 5.90 23.70 -1.17
N VAL A 237 6.89 23.18 -1.92
CA VAL A 237 8.22 23.79 -2.05
C VAL A 237 8.19 25.25 -2.51
N HIS A 238 7.28 25.61 -3.42
CA HIS A 238 7.15 26.98 -3.91
C HIS A 238 6.65 27.94 -2.83
N SER A 239 5.66 27.52 -2.05
CA SER A 239 5.14 28.30 -0.92
C SER A 239 6.22 28.54 0.13
N PHE A 240 6.99 27.51 0.47
CA PHE A 240 8.10 27.67 1.41
C PHE A 240 9.24 28.53 0.88
N LYS A 241 9.57 28.45 -0.42
CA LYS A 241 10.55 29.36 -1.03
C LYS A 241 10.12 30.81 -0.98
N LEU A 242 8.83 31.09 -1.15
CA LEU A 242 8.26 32.43 -1.14
C LEU A 242 7.99 32.96 0.28
N SER A 243 8.02 32.11 1.30
CA SER A 243 7.80 32.54 2.69
C SER A 243 8.96 33.35 3.30
N GLY A 244 10.05 33.53 2.55
CA GLY A 244 11.22 34.24 2.99
C GLY A 244 12.06 33.50 4.03
N ASN A 245 12.85 34.24 4.78
CA ASN A 245 13.74 33.67 5.81
C ASN A 245 12.95 33.48 7.11
N ASN A 246 12.30 32.32 7.26
CA ASN A 246 11.59 31.95 8.49
C ASN A 246 12.02 30.56 8.99
N ASP A 247 12.15 30.42 10.30
CA ASP A 247 12.61 29.18 10.95
C ASP A 247 11.49 28.13 11.13
N PHE A 248 10.30 28.35 10.54
CA PHE A 248 9.15 27.47 10.76
C PHE A 248 9.48 26.00 10.41
N ILE A 249 10.08 25.77 9.23
CA ILE A 249 10.45 24.42 8.78
C ILE A 249 11.42 23.78 9.77
N LEU A 250 12.48 24.52 10.14
CA LEU A 250 13.51 24.01 11.04
C LEU A 250 12.94 23.70 12.43
N ARG A 251 12.11 24.58 12.99
CA ARG A 251 11.44 24.33 14.27
C ARG A 251 10.50 23.14 14.23
N LYS A 252 9.76 22.95 13.13
CA LYS A 252 8.85 21.82 12.99
C LYS A 252 9.62 20.50 12.85
N ILE A 253 10.68 20.46 12.02
CA ILE A 253 11.57 19.29 11.89
C ILE A 253 12.24 18.99 13.23
N ASP A 254 12.72 20.00 13.95
CA ASP A 254 13.36 19.83 15.26
C ASP A 254 12.38 19.19 16.25
N SER A 255 11.13 19.67 16.32
CA SER A 255 10.09 19.07 17.17
C SER A 255 9.82 17.61 16.83
N LEU A 256 9.63 17.28 15.52
CA LEU A 256 9.36 15.92 15.07
C LEU A 256 10.56 15.00 15.31
N SER A 257 11.77 15.50 15.05
CA SER A 257 13.03 14.79 15.32
C SER A 257 13.24 14.55 16.82
N HIS A 258 12.90 15.55 17.65
CA HIS A 258 12.95 15.40 19.10
C HIS A 258 12.01 14.28 19.58
N ASP A 259 10.79 14.25 19.09
CA ASP A 259 9.82 13.20 19.41
C ASP A 259 10.34 11.81 19.02
N TYR A 260 10.88 11.67 17.80
CA TYR A 260 11.48 10.43 17.34
C TYR A 260 12.66 10.00 18.23
N VAL A 261 13.60 10.90 18.50
CA VAL A 261 14.78 10.61 19.33
C VAL A 261 14.38 10.25 20.75
N LYS A 262 13.34 10.88 21.30
CA LYS A 262 12.78 10.55 22.62
C LYS A 262 12.29 9.10 22.66
N GLU A 263 11.44 8.70 21.71
CA GLU A 263 10.89 7.34 21.65
C GLU A 263 11.99 6.31 21.32
N ARG A 264 12.93 6.63 20.44
CA ARG A 264 14.13 5.82 20.16
C ARG A 264 14.96 5.58 21.42
N LYS A 265 15.18 6.61 22.25
CA LYS A 265 15.89 6.46 23.53
C LYS A 265 15.14 5.55 24.51
N ILE A 266 13.81 5.60 24.54
CA ILE A 266 12.99 4.73 25.39
C ILE A 266 13.14 3.27 24.93
N HIS A 267 13.00 3.01 23.62
CA HIS A 267 13.18 1.67 23.07
C HIS A 267 14.61 1.15 23.29
N PHE A 268 15.61 1.97 23.02
CA PHE A 268 17.03 1.60 23.20
C PHE A 268 17.39 1.28 24.65
N LYS A 269 16.77 1.93 25.65
CA LYS A 269 16.97 1.57 27.07
C LYS A 269 16.54 0.13 27.38
N ILE A 270 15.54 -0.39 26.67
CA ILE A 270 15.12 -1.79 26.84
C ILE A 270 16.17 -2.71 26.22
N LEU A 271 16.62 -2.42 24.99
CA LEU A 271 17.65 -3.20 24.31
C LEU A 271 18.95 -3.23 25.10
N ILE A 272 19.43 -2.09 25.61
CA ILE A 272 20.69 -2.04 26.35
C ILE A 272 20.62 -2.82 27.68
N ARG A 273 19.45 -2.82 28.36
CA ARG A 273 19.25 -3.66 29.55
C ARG A 273 19.36 -5.15 29.24
N GLN A 274 18.79 -5.58 28.11
CA GLN A 274 18.91 -6.96 27.65
C GLN A 274 20.35 -7.31 27.31
N ILE A 275 21.08 -6.46 26.57
CA ILE A 275 22.49 -6.65 26.21
C ILE A 275 23.35 -6.76 27.46
N ILE A 276 23.17 -5.89 28.47
CA ILE A 276 23.89 -5.95 29.75
C ILE A 276 23.61 -7.28 30.46
N GLY A 277 22.33 -7.69 30.55
CA GLY A 277 21.94 -8.95 31.17
C GLY A 277 22.60 -10.16 30.49
N PHE A 278 22.58 -10.22 29.16
CA PHE A 278 23.22 -11.30 28.40
C PHE A 278 24.74 -11.31 28.59
N THR A 279 25.39 -10.14 28.55
CA THR A 279 26.85 -10.03 28.78
C THR A 279 27.22 -10.53 30.15
N PHE A 280 26.44 -10.21 31.17
CA PHE A 280 26.67 -10.67 32.55
C PHE A 280 26.55 -12.20 32.67
N ILE A 281 25.44 -12.78 32.14
CA ILE A 281 25.25 -14.24 32.19
C ILE A 281 26.33 -14.96 31.39
N ARG A 282 26.67 -14.48 30.20
CA ARG A 282 27.77 -15.02 29.38
C ARG A 282 29.08 -15.10 30.16
N SER A 283 29.44 -14.03 30.86
CA SER A 283 30.68 -13.99 31.65
C SER A 283 30.66 -15.01 32.76
N ILE A 284 29.54 -15.19 33.47
CA ILE A 284 29.38 -16.20 34.51
C ILE A 284 29.50 -17.60 33.93
N VAL A 285 28.84 -17.88 32.83
CA VAL A 285 28.83 -19.23 32.23
C VAL A 285 30.19 -19.59 31.68
N ASN A 286 30.89 -18.71 30.96
CA ASN A 286 32.24 -18.98 30.47
C ASN A 286 33.21 -19.29 31.63
N THR A 287 33.19 -18.46 32.68
CA THR A 287 34.04 -18.71 33.87
C THR A 287 33.66 -20.01 34.56
N GLY A 288 32.37 -20.31 34.67
CA GLY A 288 31.84 -21.53 35.26
C GLY A 288 32.25 -22.79 34.50
N VAL A 289 32.23 -22.75 33.16
CA VAL A 289 32.70 -23.90 32.34
C VAL A 289 34.15 -24.22 32.56
N LEU A 290 35.02 -23.20 32.57
CA LEU A 290 36.44 -23.38 32.80
C LEU A 290 36.73 -23.89 34.23
N ALA A 291 36.08 -23.32 35.25
CA ALA A 291 36.28 -23.72 36.64
C ALA A 291 35.76 -25.13 36.93
N ILE A 292 34.48 -25.40 36.56
CA ILE A 292 33.86 -26.71 36.81
C ILE A 292 34.46 -27.77 35.90
N GLY A 293 34.68 -27.47 34.61
CA GLY A 293 35.30 -28.39 33.67
C GLY A 293 36.74 -28.75 34.05
N GLY A 294 37.53 -27.75 34.47
CA GLY A 294 38.86 -27.97 34.99
C GLY A 294 38.89 -28.86 36.24
N TYR A 295 37.95 -28.64 37.19
CA TYR A 295 37.76 -29.49 38.36
C TYR A 295 37.39 -30.93 37.96
N LEU A 296 36.47 -31.14 36.99
CA LEU A 296 36.11 -32.48 36.52
C LEU A 296 37.27 -33.22 35.83
N VAL A 297 38.18 -32.52 35.15
CA VAL A 297 39.42 -33.09 34.61
C VAL A 297 40.37 -33.50 35.74
N PHE A 298 40.54 -32.66 36.76
CA PHE A 298 41.35 -32.96 37.91
C PHE A 298 40.87 -34.22 38.66
N GLU A 299 39.54 -34.35 38.83
CA GLU A 299 38.89 -35.54 39.40
C GLU A 299 38.88 -36.76 38.46
N ARG A 300 39.42 -36.64 37.24
CA ARG A 300 39.44 -37.67 36.19
C ARG A 300 38.05 -38.14 35.74
N GLN A 301 37.03 -37.33 35.93
CA GLN A 301 35.67 -37.64 35.47
C GLN A 301 35.50 -37.40 33.96
N ILE A 302 36.28 -36.47 33.40
CA ILE A 302 36.33 -36.20 31.93
C ILE A 302 37.80 -36.13 31.48
N THR A 303 38.03 -36.40 30.20
CA THR A 303 39.34 -36.25 29.57
C THR A 303 39.63 -34.79 29.19
N LEU A 304 40.90 -34.44 28.97
CA LEU A 304 41.28 -33.12 28.46
C LEU A 304 40.63 -32.84 27.08
N GLY A 305 40.55 -33.85 26.22
CA GLY A 305 39.87 -33.73 24.92
C GLY A 305 38.37 -33.43 25.07
N GLN A 306 37.72 -34.09 26.04
CA GLN A 306 36.30 -33.79 26.35
C GLN A 306 36.10 -32.38 26.91
N LEU A 307 37.03 -31.86 27.72
CA LEU A 307 36.99 -30.49 28.23
C LEU A 307 37.06 -29.49 27.06
N VAL A 308 38.04 -29.66 26.16
CA VAL A 308 38.20 -28.77 25.00
C VAL A 308 36.98 -28.84 24.06
N ALA A 309 36.43 -30.04 23.80
CA ALA A 309 35.23 -30.19 23.01
C ALA A 309 34.01 -29.51 23.66
N THR A 310 33.87 -29.62 24.99
CA THR A 310 32.80 -28.96 25.75
C THR A 310 32.94 -27.44 25.67
N GLU A 311 34.17 -26.92 25.83
CA GLU A 311 34.43 -25.47 25.69
C GLU A 311 33.96 -24.95 24.32
N LEU A 312 34.30 -25.67 23.24
CA LEU A 312 33.84 -25.31 21.89
C LEU A 312 32.31 -25.36 21.73
N VAL A 313 31.65 -26.34 22.33
CA VAL A 313 30.19 -26.43 22.32
C VAL A 313 29.56 -25.27 23.10
N ILE A 314 30.06 -24.97 24.27
CA ILE A 314 29.56 -23.86 25.12
C ILE A 314 29.83 -22.52 24.44
N VAL A 315 30.99 -22.29 23.83
CA VAL A 315 31.28 -21.08 23.03
C VAL A 315 30.33 -20.97 21.84
N SER A 316 30.01 -22.09 21.18
CA SER A 316 29.02 -22.11 20.09
C SER A 316 27.60 -21.76 20.58
N LEU A 317 27.18 -22.30 21.74
CA LEU A 317 25.93 -21.96 22.40
C LEU A 317 25.85 -20.46 22.75
N ILE A 318 26.92 -19.92 23.33
CA ILE A 318 27.02 -18.51 23.69
C ILE A 318 26.93 -17.66 22.44
N THR A 319 27.66 -18.00 21.38
CA THR A 319 27.63 -17.28 20.10
C THR A 319 26.24 -17.35 19.45
N ALA A 320 25.56 -18.50 19.53
CA ALA A 320 24.21 -18.67 19.05
C ALA A 320 23.21 -17.74 19.79
N LEU A 321 23.30 -17.69 21.12
CA LEU A 321 22.46 -16.81 21.94
C LEU A 321 22.83 -15.34 21.77
N GLU A 322 24.08 -14.99 21.57
CA GLU A 322 24.49 -13.63 21.19
C GLU A 322 23.88 -13.20 19.87
N LYS A 323 23.92 -14.07 18.87
CA LYS A 323 23.23 -13.79 17.59
C LYS A 323 21.73 -13.52 17.81
N LEU A 324 21.05 -14.37 18.59
CA LEU A 324 19.63 -14.17 18.90
C LEU A 324 19.40 -12.85 19.66
N THR A 325 20.27 -12.49 20.60
CA THR A 325 20.17 -11.23 21.34
C THR A 325 20.34 -10.01 20.45
N ASN A 326 21.37 -10.03 19.59
CA ASN A 326 21.63 -8.95 18.64
C ASN A 326 20.53 -8.83 17.58
N GLN A 327 19.69 -9.87 17.42
CA GLN A 327 18.55 -9.88 16.54
C GLN A 327 17.24 -9.46 17.20
N LEU A 328 17.21 -9.22 18.51
CA LEU A 328 15.98 -8.79 19.20
C LEU A 328 15.41 -7.50 18.59
N GLU A 329 16.27 -6.52 18.30
CA GLU A 329 15.88 -5.30 17.59
C GLU A 329 15.25 -5.63 16.23
N VAL A 330 15.88 -6.52 15.46
CA VAL A 330 15.37 -6.96 14.16
C VAL A 330 14.02 -7.69 14.28
N ILE A 331 13.83 -8.48 15.34
CA ILE A 331 12.55 -9.15 15.62
C ILE A 331 11.45 -8.11 15.87
N TYR A 332 11.73 -7.13 16.74
CA TYR A 332 10.77 -6.08 17.06
C TYR A 332 10.45 -5.21 15.84
N ASP A 333 11.45 -4.82 15.05
CA ASP A 333 11.27 -4.06 13.82
C ASP A 333 10.50 -4.87 12.76
N THR A 334 10.76 -6.18 12.65
CA THR A 334 10.02 -7.05 11.74
C THR A 334 8.55 -7.16 12.15
N LEU A 335 8.26 -7.30 13.43
CA LEU A 335 6.89 -7.32 13.94
C LEU A 335 6.18 -5.97 13.74
N ALA A 336 6.88 -4.86 13.98
CA ALA A 336 6.36 -3.53 13.69
C ALA A 336 6.12 -3.32 12.18
N ALA A 337 6.95 -3.89 11.31
CA ALA A 337 6.76 -3.85 9.87
C ALA A 337 5.56 -4.70 9.43
N PHE A 338 5.30 -5.86 10.06
CA PHE A 338 4.07 -6.63 9.84
C PHE A 338 2.82 -5.84 10.22
N ASP A 339 2.86 -5.07 11.31
CA ASP A 339 1.74 -4.19 11.69
C ASP A 339 1.47 -3.14 10.61
N LYS A 340 2.50 -2.48 10.11
CA LYS A 340 2.37 -1.41 9.12
C LYS A 340 1.95 -1.88 7.74
N VAL A 341 2.58 -2.94 7.23
CA VAL A 341 2.18 -3.56 5.96
C VAL A 341 0.75 -4.08 6.09
N GLY A 342 0.41 -4.64 7.27
CA GLY A 342 -0.94 -5.05 7.59
C GLY A 342 -1.97 -3.92 7.48
N ASN A 343 -1.66 -2.74 7.95
CA ASN A 343 -2.57 -1.58 7.87
C ASN A 343 -2.92 -1.20 6.42
N ILE A 344 -2.05 -1.51 5.44
CA ILE A 344 -2.36 -1.30 4.02
C ILE A 344 -3.09 -2.51 3.43
N THR A 345 -2.69 -3.72 3.81
CA THR A 345 -3.31 -4.94 3.27
C THR A 345 -4.68 -5.24 3.87
N ASP A 346 -4.99 -4.68 5.03
CA ASP A 346 -6.29 -4.83 5.72
C ASP A 346 -7.25 -3.66 5.46
N ILE A 347 -6.96 -2.83 4.45
CA ILE A 347 -7.86 -1.75 4.03
C ILE A 347 -9.24 -2.32 3.72
N GLU A 348 -10.28 -1.65 4.23
CA GLU A 348 -11.66 -2.02 3.97
C GLU A 348 -11.98 -1.84 2.48
N LEU A 349 -12.41 -2.92 1.85
CA LEU A 349 -12.72 -2.95 0.42
C LEU A 349 -14.18 -2.58 0.18
N GLU A 350 -14.43 -2.02 -1.00
CA GLU A 350 -15.78 -1.88 -1.52
C GLU A 350 -16.45 -3.26 -1.67
N ARG A 351 -17.76 -3.28 -1.71
CA ARG A 351 -18.49 -4.53 -1.97
C ARG A 351 -18.12 -5.07 -3.36
N ILE A 352 -17.93 -6.36 -3.43
CA ILE A 352 -17.63 -7.08 -4.67
C ILE A 352 -18.88 -7.85 -5.10
N GLY A 353 -19.19 -7.77 -6.41
CA GLY A 353 -20.36 -8.43 -6.98
C GLY A 353 -21.65 -7.64 -6.79
N GLY A 354 -22.74 -8.19 -7.27
CA GLY A 354 -24.06 -7.58 -7.31
C GLY A 354 -24.75 -7.86 -8.64
N ASN A 355 -25.93 -7.26 -8.87
CA ASN A 355 -26.66 -7.40 -10.11
C ASN A 355 -25.99 -6.59 -11.23
N ILE A 356 -25.97 -7.13 -12.42
CA ILE A 356 -25.48 -6.45 -13.61
C ILE A 356 -26.54 -5.46 -14.07
N LEU A 357 -26.12 -4.22 -14.36
CA LEU A 357 -27.02 -3.23 -14.97
C LEU A 357 -27.46 -3.72 -16.36
N PRO A 358 -28.77 -3.72 -16.67
CA PRO A 358 -29.25 -4.15 -17.97
C PRO A 358 -28.64 -3.38 -19.13
N HIS A 359 -28.32 -4.08 -20.22
CA HIS A 359 -27.78 -3.43 -21.42
C HIS A 359 -28.80 -2.48 -22.02
N SER A 360 -28.37 -1.27 -22.33
CA SER A 360 -29.19 -0.24 -22.99
C SER A 360 -28.32 0.69 -23.81
N ASP A 361 -28.78 1.09 -24.98
CA ASP A 361 -28.11 2.06 -25.85
C ASP A 361 -28.44 3.51 -25.47
N HIS A 362 -29.33 3.72 -24.50
CA HIS A 362 -29.71 5.03 -23.99
C HIS A 362 -28.87 5.44 -22.76
N GLY A 363 -28.88 6.74 -22.49
CA GLY A 363 -28.31 7.28 -21.27
C GLY A 363 -28.91 6.63 -20.01
N ILE A 364 -28.24 6.75 -18.89
CA ILE A 364 -28.74 6.30 -17.59
C ILE A 364 -29.82 7.28 -17.09
N ALA A 365 -30.95 6.74 -16.63
CA ALA A 365 -31.91 7.47 -15.82
C ALA A 365 -31.45 7.44 -14.35
N LEU A 366 -31.42 8.61 -13.71
CA LEU A 366 -30.99 8.77 -12.30
C LEU A 366 -32.18 9.22 -11.45
N ASN A 367 -32.43 8.54 -10.34
CA ASN A 367 -33.40 8.99 -9.35
C ASN A 367 -32.78 8.91 -7.93
N CYS A 368 -32.79 10.03 -7.22
CA CYS A 368 -32.30 10.14 -5.84
C CYS A 368 -33.50 10.42 -4.95
N GLU A 369 -33.73 9.56 -3.95
CA GLU A 369 -34.87 9.63 -3.04
C GLU A 369 -34.38 9.71 -1.58
N HIS A 370 -34.70 10.81 -0.91
CA HIS A 370 -34.38 11.06 0.50
C HIS A 370 -32.89 10.90 0.85
N ILE A 371 -31.98 11.30 -0.05
CA ILE A 371 -30.54 11.13 0.16
C ILE A 371 -30.04 12.05 1.25
N ALA A 372 -29.44 11.43 2.27
CA ALA A 372 -28.66 12.12 3.29
C ALA A 372 -27.26 11.54 3.39
N TYR A 373 -26.30 12.39 3.70
CA TYR A 373 -24.91 11.98 3.93
C TYR A 373 -24.30 12.79 5.07
N THR A 374 -23.64 12.08 5.98
CA THR A 374 -22.98 12.65 7.15
C THR A 374 -21.49 12.30 7.11
N TYR A 375 -20.64 13.30 7.29
CA TYR A 375 -19.21 13.15 7.39
C TYR A 375 -18.76 13.48 8.82
N ASP A 376 -18.12 12.56 9.53
CA ASP A 376 -17.68 12.74 10.94
C ASP A 376 -18.73 13.42 11.82
N SER A 377 -19.97 12.93 11.77
CA SER A 377 -21.14 13.49 12.48
C SER A 377 -21.62 14.85 11.96
N VAL A 378 -21.01 15.41 10.92
CA VAL A 378 -21.47 16.66 10.30
C VAL A 378 -22.38 16.34 9.10
N PRO A 379 -23.67 16.73 9.13
CA PRO A 379 -24.56 16.48 8.01
C PRO A 379 -24.22 17.38 6.82
N ILE A 380 -23.76 16.75 5.71
CA ILE A 380 -23.41 17.42 4.46
C ILE A 380 -24.60 17.52 3.52
N LEU A 381 -25.35 16.41 3.35
CA LEU A 381 -26.57 16.38 2.54
C LEU A 381 -27.74 15.99 3.42
N LYS A 382 -28.88 16.65 3.18
CA LYS A 382 -30.08 16.56 4.02
C LYS A 382 -31.32 16.45 3.13
N ASP A 383 -31.83 15.22 2.96
CA ASP A 383 -33.08 14.97 2.25
C ASP A 383 -33.08 15.46 0.77
N ILE A 384 -32.07 15.01 0.00
CA ILE A 384 -31.95 15.34 -1.41
C ILE A 384 -32.91 14.50 -2.25
N HIS A 385 -33.68 15.18 -3.10
CA HIS A 385 -34.54 14.59 -4.12
C HIS A 385 -34.16 15.13 -5.50
N CYS A 386 -33.72 14.26 -6.40
CA CYS A 386 -33.48 14.64 -7.78
C CYS A 386 -33.83 13.50 -8.74
N SER A 387 -34.36 13.86 -9.90
CA SER A 387 -34.71 12.92 -10.95
C SER A 387 -34.23 13.48 -12.29
N ILE A 388 -33.35 12.72 -12.96
CA ILE A 388 -32.70 13.07 -14.22
C ILE A 388 -33.03 11.95 -15.20
N PRO A 389 -33.96 12.17 -16.14
CA PRO A 389 -34.30 11.20 -17.18
C PRO A 389 -33.10 10.82 -18.06
N ALA A 390 -33.17 9.63 -18.65
CA ALA A 390 -32.17 9.15 -19.59
C ALA A 390 -31.97 10.16 -20.75
N GLY A 391 -30.69 10.46 -21.04
CA GLY A 391 -30.32 11.40 -22.09
C GLY A 391 -30.53 12.88 -21.77
N GLN A 392 -30.92 13.24 -20.55
CA GLN A 392 -31.08 14.64 -20.14
C GLN A 392 -29.71 15.26 -19.79
N ARG A 393 -29.59 16.59 -20.04
CA ARG A 393 -28.44 17.40 -19.64
C ARG A 393 -28.83 18.20 -18.40
N ALA A 394 -28.29 17.82 -17.26
CA ALA A 394 -28.59 18.43 -15.97
C ALA A 394 -27.39 19.14 -15.38
N ALA A 395 -27.62 20.25 -14.70
CA ALA A 395 -26.57 20.94 -13.91
C ALA A 395 -26.96 20.99 -12.44
N ILE A 396 -25.96 20.81 -11.57
CA ILE A 396 -26.04 21.07 -10.16
C ILE A 396 -25.21 22.31 -9.85
N VAL A 397 -25.85 23.34 -9.30
CA VAL A 397 -25.24 24.61 -8.97
C VAL A 397 -25.45 24.92 -7.49
N GLY A 398 -24.61 25.75 -6.89
CA GLY A 398 -24.71 26.11 -5.48
C GLY A 398 -23.39 26.67 -4.94
N LYS A 399 -23.43 27.30 -3.79
CA LYS A 399 -22.21 27.84 -3.16
C LYS A 399 -21.16 26.74 -2.92
N SER A 400 -19.88 27.15 -2.81
CA SER A 400 -18.83 26.22 -2.38
C SER A 400 -19.18 25.62 -1.01
N GLY A 401 -18.93 24.34 -0.82
CA GLY A 401 -19.28 23.62 0.42
C GLY A 401 -20.75 23.20 0.56
N ALA A 402 -21.62 23.47 -0.43
CA ALA A 402 -23.04 23.08 -0.38
C ALA A 402 -23.31 21.57 -0.51
N GLY A 403 -22.29 20.73 -0.79
CA GLY A 403 -22.41 19.28 -0.93
C GLY A 403 -22.53 18.78 -2.38
N LYS A 404 -22.26 19.60 -3.40
CA LYS A 404 -22.40 19.24 -4.83
C LYS A 404 -21.53 18.04 -5.23
N SER A 405 -20.23 18.09 -4.99
CA SER A 405 -19.30 16.99 -5.31
C SER A 405 -19.60 15.74 -4.48
N THR A 406 -20.04 15.91 -3.23
CA THR A 406 -20.50 14.79 -2.38
C THR A 406 -21.68 14.06 -3.01
N LEU A 407 -22.65 14.80 -3.57
CA LEU A 407 -23.77 14.18 -4.27
C LEU A 407 -23.32 13.42 -5.52
N ALA A 408 -22.38 13.99 -6.30
CA ALA A 408 -21.82 13.28 -7.46
C ALA A 408 -21.08 12.00 -7.04
N HIS A 409 -20.28 12.02 -5.97
CA HIS A 409 -19.59 10.83 -5.46
C HIS A 409 -20.56 9.74 -4.99
N LEU A 410 -21.70 10.12 -4.39
CA LEU A 410 -22.75 9.18 -4.02
C LEU A 410 -23.41 8.55 -5.26
N ILE A 411 -23.71 9.36 -6.28
CA ILE A 411 -24.33 8.90 -7.54
C ILE A 411 -23.46 7.85 -8.26
N VAL A 412 -22.14 8.03 -8.25
CA VAL A 412 -21.22 7.08 -8.91
C VAL A 412 -20.73 5.95 -7.98
N GLY A 413 -21.29 5.86 -6.78
CA GLY A 413 -20.97 4.81 -5.80
C GLY A 413 -19.55 4.88 -5.26
N LEU A 414 -18.94 6.06 -5.21
CA LEU A 414 -17.66 6.28 -4.47
C LEU A 414 -17.92 6.45 -2.96
N LEU A 415 -19.11 6.95 -2.60
CA LEU A 415 -19.57 7.08 -1.23
C LEU A 415 -20.89 6.34 -1.07
N ASP A 416 -21.13 5.81 0.13
CA ASP A 416 -22.40 5.21 0.52
C ASP A 416 -23.29 6.25 1.20
N ALA A 417 -24.56 6.37 0.77
CA ALA A 417 -25.51 7.27 1.40
C ALA A 417 -25.82 6.81 2.84
N SER A 418 -25.85 7.75 3.78
CA SER A 418 -26.24 7.46 5.17
C SER A 418 -27.73 7.11 5.28
N MET A 419 -28.56 7.72 4.42
CA MET A 419 -30.00 7.45 4.29
C MET A 419 -30.45 7.67 2.85
N GLY A 420 -31.60 7.08 2.48
CA GLY A 420 -32.20 7.22 1.17
C GLY A 420 -31.73 6.18 0.17
N THR A 421 -32.17 6.35 -1.08
CA THR A 421 -31.91 5.39 -2.18
C THR A 421 -31.53 6.12 -3.46
N ILE A 422 -30.49 5.62 -4.14
CA ILE A 422 -30.08 6.07 -5.48
C ILE A 422 -30.45 4.96 -6.45
N LEU A 423 -31.29 5.29 -7.42
CA LEU A 423 -31.70 4.38 -8.47
C LEU A 423 -30.98 4.75 -9.77
N ILE A 424 -30.41 3.74 -10.41
CA ILE A 424 -29.80 3.80 -11.75
C ILE A 424 -30.64 2.90 -12.68
N ASP A 425 -31.31 3.47 -13.65
CA ASP A 425 -32.29 2.76 -14.49
C ASP A 425 -33.27 1.93 -13.63
N ASP A 426 -33.88 2.57 -12.62
CA ASP A 426 -34.83 2.00 -11.66
C ASP A 426 -34.25 0.88 -10.76
N ASN A 427 -32.94 0.63 -10.80
CA ASN A 427 -32.26 -0.34 -9.94
C ASN A 427 -31.52 0.36 -8.80
N ASP A 428 -31.71 -0.12 -7.58
CA ASP A 428 -30.98 0.41 -6.40
C ASP A 428 -29.47 0.19 -6.55
N LEU A 429 -28.72 1.28 -6.49
CA LEU A 429 -27.25 1.24 -6.59
C LEU A 429 -26.62 0.26 -5.59
N ARG A 430 -27.23 0.07 -4.42
CA ARG A 430 -26.73 -0.83 -3.36
C ARG A 430 -26.72 -2.31 -3.75
N ILE A 431 -27.56 -2.74 -4.69
CA ILE A 431 -27.62 -4.14 -5.14
C ILE A 431 -26.86 -4.36 -6.46
N LEU A 432 -26.44 -3.30 -7.13
CA LEU A 432 -25.70 -3.38 -8.40
C LEU A 432 -24.22 -3.68 -8.17
N ASP A 433 -23.58 -4.36 -9.11
CA ASP A 433 -22.13 -4.49 -9.17
C ASP A 433 -21.49 -3.12 -9.52
N LEU A 434 -20.71 -2.57 -8.58
CA LEU A 434 -20.11 -1.24 -8.73
C LEU A 434 -19.13 -1.18 -9.90
N SER A 435 -18.36 -2.23 -10.15
CA SER A 435 -17.40 -2.27 -11.25
C SER A 435 -18.14 -2.23 -12.59
N HIS A 436 -19.25 -2.98 -12.69
CA HIS A 436 -20.10 -2.96 -13.88
C HIS A 436 -20.77 -1.60 -14.09
N VAL A 437 -21.33 -0.99 -13.05
CA VAL A 437 -21.94 0.36 -13.12
C VAL A 437 -20.93 1.39 -13.58
N ARG A 438 -19.72 1.41 -12.98
CA ARG A 438 -18.66 2.37 -13.31
C ARG A 438 -18.13 2.23 -14.75
N ASN A 439 -18.23 1.05 -15.36
CA ASN A 439 -17.92 0.89 -16.78
C ASN A 439 -18.89 1.65 -17.71
N HIS A 440 -20.06 2.05 -17.20
CA HIS A 440 -21.03 2.86 -17.93
C HIS A 440 -21.01 4.35 -17.54
N ILE A 441 -20.09 4.74 -16.64
CA ILE A 441 -19.98 6.11 -16.14
C ILE A 441 -18.64 6.71 -16.56
N GLY A 442 -18.68 7.89 -17.17
CA GLY A 442 -17.52 8.76 -17.32
C GLY A 442 -17.52 9.81 -16.23
N PHE A 443 -16.42 9.98 -15.52
CA PHE A 443 -16.30 10.98 -14.46
C PHE A 443 -15.07 11.85 -14.68
N VAL A 444 -15.26 13.18 -14.58
CA VAL A 444 -14.16 14.16 -14.55
C VAL A 444 -14.13 14.79 -13.17
N PHE A 445 -13.05 14.55 -12.44
CA PHE A 445 -12.84 15.10 -11.10
C PHE A 445 -12.42 16.58 -11.13
N PRO A 446 -12.67 17.34 -10.03
CA PRO A 446 -12.28 18.76 -9.97
C PRO A 446 -10.77 18.98 -9.84
N HIS A 447 -9.99 17.97 -9.47
CA HIS A 447 -8.54 18.01 -9.36
C HIS A 447 -7.85 17.18 -10.44
N ASP A 448 -6.57 17.49 -10.68
CA ASP A 448 -5.81 16.87 -11.76
C ASP A 448 -5.34 15.46 -11.37
N GLU A 449 -5.70 14.46 -12.20
CA GLU A 449 -5.37 13.05 -12.00
C GLU A 449 -4.63 12.48 -13.23
N ILE A 450 -3.40 12.92 -13.45
CA ILE A 450 -2.52 12.38 -14.50
C ILE A 450 -1.42 11.53 -13.84
N PHE A 451 -1.33 10.26 -14.26
CA PHE A 451 -0.27 9.36 -13.81
C PHE A 451 0.89 9.30 -14.82
N GLU A 452 2.03 8.83 -14.35
CA GLU A 452 3.20 8.62 -15.20
C GLU A 452 2.96 7.47 -16.19
N GLY A 453 2.99 7.79 -17.46
CA GLY A 453 2.69 6.89 -18.56
C GLY A 453 2.61 7.66 -19.88
N THR A 454 2.02 7.11 -20.91
CA THR A 454 1.72 7.82 -22.15
C THR A 454 0.39 8.58 -22.06
N ILE A 455 0.16 9.56 -22.94
CA ILE A 455 -1.15 10.21 -23.07
C ILE A 455 -2.21 9.16 -23.45
N TRP A 456 -1.87 8.19 -24.31
CA TRP A 456 -2.72 7.05 -24.63
C TRP A 456 -3.17 6.28 -23.39
N GLU A 457 -2.22 5.87 -22.54
CA GLU A 457 -2.52 5.16 -21.30
C GLU A 457 -3.36 6.01 -20.35
N ASN A 458 -3.10 7.31 -20.27
CA ASN A 458 -3.91 8.23 -19.47
C ASN A 458 -5.34 8.39 -19.98
N ILE A 459 -5.58 8.31 -21.29
CA ILE A 459 -6.94 8.35 -21.86
C ILE A 459 -7.64 7.00 -21.68
N THR A 460 -6.97 5.89 -21.98
CA THR A 460 -7.57 4.56 -21.97
C THR A 460 -7.63 3.91 -20.60
N LEU A 461 -6.77 4.34 -19.66
CA LEU A 461 -6.55 3.66 -18.36
C LEU A 461 -6.19 2.17 -18.52
N GLY A 462 -5.45 1.82 -19.59
CA GLY A 462 -5.06 0.44 -19.88
C GLY A 462 -6.23 -0.47 -20.29
N ARG A 463 -7.37 0.09 -20.73
CA ARG A 463 -8.51 -0.66 -21.24
C ARG A 463 -8.24 -1.09 -22.69
N ASP A 464 -7.67 -2.30 -22.87
CA ASP A 464 -7.27 -2.83 -24.19
C ASP A 464 -8.44 -3.07 -25.14
N TRP A 465 -9.67 -3.15 -24.61
CA TRP A 465 -10.87 -3.31 -25.42
C TRP A 465 -11.36 -2.03 -26.09
N ILE A 466 -10.77 -0.85 -25.78
CA ILE A 466 -11.12 0.43 -26.41
C ILE A 466 -10.48 0.52 -27.79
N PRO A 467 -11.28 0.61 -28.89
CA PRO A 467 -10.72 0.73 -30.22
C PRO A 467 -9.99 2.06 -30.42
N GLY A 468 -8.89 2.05 -31.17
CA GLY A 468 -8.14 3.28 -31.51
C GLY A 468 -9.00 4.39 -32.15
N LYS A 469 -10.03 4.02 -32.93
CA LYS A 469 -11.00 4.97 -33.50
C LYS A 469 -11.74 5.77 -32.43
N ASP A 470 -12.11 5.13 -31.30
CA ASP A 470 -12.84 5.78 -30.22
C ASP A 470 -11.90 6.71 -29.42
N VAL A 471 -10.61 6.36 -29.31
CA VAL A 471 -9.59 7.26 -28.75
C VAL A 471 -9.43 8.50 -29.62
N MET A 472 -9.36 8.35 -30.96
CA MET A 472 -9.25 9.48 -31.88
C MET A 472 -10.52 10.34 -31.89
N GLU A 473 -11.71 9.74 -31.71
CA GLU A 473 -12.97 10.48 -31.53
C GLU A 473 -12.95 11.32 -30.25
N ALA A 474 -12.52 10.73 -29.14
CA ALA A 474 -12.38 11.44 -27.85
C ALA A 474 -11.36 12.59 -27.95
N VAL A 475 -10.22 12.36 -28.62
CA VAL A 475 -9.19 13.38 -28.90
C VAL A 475 -9.80 14.56 -29.70
N ARG A 476 -10.58 14.27 -30.73
CA ARG A 476 -11.24 15.29 -31.55
C ARG A 476 -12.27 16.09 -30.77
N ILE A 477 -13.15 15.42 -30.01
CA ILE A 477 -14.18 16.09 -29.19
C ILE A 477 -13.51 17.03 -28.17
N THR A 478 -12.38 16.64 -27.63
CA THR A 478 -11.65 17.43 -26.61
C THR A 478 -10.64 18.40 -27.21
N ARG A 479 -10.55 18.53 -28.54
CA ARG A 479 -9.61 19.43 -29.23
C ARG A 479 -8.14 19.19 -28.81
N LEU A 480 -7.81 17.92 -28.51
CA LEU A 480 -6.43 17.54 -28.16
C LEU A 480 -5.52 17.40 -29.39
N ASP A 481 -6.09 17.18 -30.57
CA ASP A 481 -5.40 16.99 -31.87
C ASP A 481 -4.35 18.05 -32.13
N ASP A 482 -4.68 19.34 -32.03
CA ASP A 482 -3.72 20.45 -32.22
C ASP A 482 -2.57 20.40 -31.21
N SER A 483 -2.85 20.02 -29.97
CA SER A 483 -1.84 19.88 -28.92
C SER A 483 -0.93 18.68 -29.18
N LEU A 484 -1.51 17.56 -29.62
CA LEU A 484 -0.78 16.32 -29.93
C LEU A 484 0.15 16.48 -31.13
N MET A 485 -0.24 17.27 -32.15
CA MET A 485 0.62 17.59 -33.30
C MET A 485 1.91 18.34 -32.90
N ARG A 486 1.88 19.09 -31.80
CA ARG A 486 3.02 19.85 -31.27
C ARG A 486 3.91 19.00 -30.35
N LEU A 487 3.46 17.82 -29.94
CA LEU A 487 4.20 16.92 -29.08
C LEU A 487 5.01 15.92 -29.93
N PRO A 488 6.29 15.61 -29.55
CA PRO A 488 7.20 14.85 -30.40
C PRO A 488 6.70 13.43 -30.72
N ASN A 489 5.89 12.82 -29.87
CA ASN A 489 5.38 11.45 -30.03
C ASN A 489 3.86 11.37 -30.04
N GLY A 490 3.13 12.49 -30.22
CA GLY A 490 1.67 12.52 -30.21
C GLY A 490 1.08 11.84 -28.96
N LEU A 491 0.16 10.88 -29.14
CA LEU A 491 -0.45 10.10 -28.06
C LEU A 491 0.55 9.22 -27.27
N GLN A 492 1.70 8.89 -27.85
CA GLN A 492 2.76 8.13 -27.18
C GLN A 492 3.71 9.03 -26.37
N THR A 493 3.45 10.32 -26.30
CA THR A 493 4.22 11.23 -25.45
C THR A 493 4.05 10.84 -23.98
N LYS A 494 5.19 10.65 -23.30
CA LYS A 494 5.20 10.32 -21.88
C LYS A 494 4.82 11.53 -21.04
N THR A 495 3.89 11.32 -20.13
CA THR A 495 3.54 12.24 -19.07
C THR A 495 4.38 11.94 -17.83
N VAL A 496 4.74 12.95 -17.07
CA VAL A 496 5.35 12.79 -15.76
C VAL A 496 4.27 12.86 -14.68
N SER A 497 4.59 12.44 -13.46
CA SER A 497 3.67 12.46 -12.33
C SER A 497 3.00 13.84 -12.19
N TYR A 498 1.68 13.83 -11.97
CA TYR A 498 0.82 15.02 -11.94
C TYR A 498 0.78 15.84 -13.25
N GLY A 499 1.23 15.30 -14.37
CA GLY A 499 1.19 15.99 -15.67
C GLY A 499 2.03 17.28 -15.73
N LYS A 500 3.09 17.41 -14.94
CA LYS A 500 3.91 18.65 -14.85
C LYS A 500 4.52 19.12 -16.17
N ASN A 501 4.58 18.27 -17.18
CA ASN A 501 5.04 18.59 -18.54
C ASN A 501 3.88 18.99 -19.48
N LEU A 502 2.67 19.12 -18.98
CA LEU A 502 1.48 19.51 -19.72
C LEU A 502 0.91 20.81 -19.15
N SER A 503 0.22 21.59 -19.98
CA SER A 503 -0.55 22.75 -19.48
C SER A 503 -1.82 22.26 -18.75
N THR A 504 -2.36 23.09 -17.84
CA THR A 504 -3.62 22.80 -17.14
C THR A 504 -4.75 22.49 -18.12
N GLY A 505 -4.89 23.27 -19.22
CA GLY A 505 -5.88 23.00 -20.25
C GLY A 505 -5.68 21.68 -21.00
N GLN A 506 -4.42 21.23 -21.19
CA GLN A 506 -4.14 19.90 -21.77
C GLN A 506 -4.52 18.78 -20.79
N ILE A 507 -4.18 18.92 -19.50
CA ILE A 507 -4.56 17.98 -18.45
C ILE A 507 -6.07 17.82 -18.42
N ARG A 508 -6.82 18.91 -18.35
CA ARG A 508 -8.30 18.89 -18.32
C ARG A 508 -8.89 18.19 -19.53
N ARG A 509 -8.38 18.50 -20.72
CA ARG A 509 -8.84 17.85 -21.96
C ARG A 509 -8.53 16.36 -22.00
N ILE A 510 -7.37 15.91 -21.50
CA ILE A 510 -7.05 14.50 -21.33
C ILE A 510 -8.03 13.82 -20.36
N MET A 511 -8.37 14.46 -19.25
CA MET A 511 -9.34 13.93 -18.28
C MET A 511 -10.75 13.83 -18.88
N ILE A 512 -11.17 14.82 -19.67
CA ILE A 512 -12.45 14.74 -20.41
C ILE A 512 -12.40 13.61 -21.44
N ALA A 513 -11.31 13.49 -22.22
CA ALA A 513 -11.13 12.41 -23.19
C ALA A 513 -11.21 11.03 -22.52
N ARG A 514 -10.55 10.86 -21.35
CA ARG A 514 -10.62 9.66 -20.50
C ARG A 514 -12.06 9.30 -20.10
N ALA A 515 -12.85 10.31 -19.74
CA ALA A 515 -14.23 10.12 -19.30
C ALA A 515 -15.18 9.70 -20.44
N ILE A 516 -14.89 10.09 -21.69
CA ILE A 516 -15.78 9.81 -22.84
C ILE A 516 -15.32 8.68 -23.75
N VAL A 517 -14.03 8.28 -23.69
CA VAL A 517 -13.43 7.32 -24.63
C VAL A 517 -14.14 5.97 -24.70
N HIS A 518 -14.70 5.52 -23.59
CA HIS A 518 -15.43 4.25 -23.50
C HIS A 518 -16.94 4.39 -23.76
N LYS A 519 -17.40 5.55 -24.26
CA LYS A 519 -18.80 5.85 -24.59
C LYS A 519 -19.74 5.60 -23.40
N PRO A 520 -19.58 6.35 -22.31
CA PRO A 520 -20.37 6.12 -21.11
C PRO A 520 -21.87 6.38 -21.38
N ARG A 521 -22.75 5.78 -20.58
CA ARG A 521 -24.16 6.07 -20.55
C ARG A 521 -24.49 7.24 -19.61
N LEU A 522 -23.64 7.53 -18.63
CA LEU A 522 -23.69 8.69 -17.74
C LEU A 522 -22.36 9.42 -17.75
N LEU A 523 -22.35 10.69 -18.06
CA LEU A 523 -21.18 11.56 -17.99
C LEU A 523 -21.34 12.55 -16.84
N VAL A 524 -20.48 12.46 -15.83
CA VAL A 524 -20.43 13.36 -14.67
C VAL A 524 -19.24 14.29 -14.81
N LEU A 525 -19.49 15.60 -14.79
CA LEU A 525 -18.49 16.65 -14.99
C LEU A 525 -18.44 17.54 -13.74
N ASP A 526 -17.43 17.34 -12.88
CA ASP A 526 -17.24 18.19 -11.68
C ASP A 526 -16.17 19.23 -11.97
N GLU A 527 -16.59 20.49 -12.18
CA GLU A 527 -15.72 21.64 -12.54
C GLU A 527 -14.75 21.31 -13.71
N ALA A 528 -15.23 20.55 -14.70
CA ALA A 528 -14.41 19.90 -15.72
C ALA A 528 -13.72 20.88 -16.69
N PHE A 529 -14.24 22.09 -16.86
CA PHE A 529 -13.79 23.04 -17.89
C PHE A 529 -12.82 24.11 -17.36
N THR A 530 -12.49 24.08 -16.09
CA THR A 530 -11.58 25.04 -15.46
C THR A 530 -10.19 25.01 -16.11
N GLY A 531 -9.67 26.17 -16.54
CA GLY A 531 -8.34 26.29 -17.16
C GLY A 531 -8.28 25.94 -18.65
N ILE A 532 -9.42 25.68 -19.30
CA ILE A 532 -9.52 25.54 -20.76
C ILE A 532 -9.79 26.94 -21.35
N GLU A 533 -9.15 27.25 -22.48
CA GLU A 533 -9.36 28.49 -23.22
C GLU A 533 -10.82 28.62 -23.67
N GLU A 534 -11.40 29.82 -23.58
CA GLU A 534 -12.84 30.07 -23.74
C GLU A 534 -13.42 29.54 -25.04
N ASN A 535 -12.83 29.87 -26.20
CA ASN A 535 -13.31 29.42 -27.48
C ASN A 535 -13.34 27.88 -27.61
N MET A 536 -12.24 27.25 -27.16
CA MET A 536 -12.10 25.79 -27.16
C MET A 536 -13.08 25.14 -26.17
N LYS A 537 -13.31 25.75 -25.02
CA LYS A 537 -14.28 25.33 -24.01
C LYS A 537 -15.69 25.29 -24.62
N LEU A 538 -16.12 26.34 -25.33
CA LEU A 538 -17.42 26.42 -25.98
C LEU A 538 -17.62 25.30 -27.00
N GLU A 539 -16.61 25.02 -27.81
CA GLU A 539 -16.66 23.93 -28.79
C GLU A 539 -16.77 22.55 -28.11
N ILE A 540 -15.98 22.31 -27.06
CA ILE A 540 -16.06 21.05 -26.30
C ILE A 540 -17.43 20.90 -25.64
N ILE A 541 -17.96 21.94 -25.01
CA ILE A 541 -19.30 21.93 -24.42
C ILE A 541 -20.35 21.62 -25.48
N GLN A 542 -20.28 22.26 -26.67
CA GLN A 542 -21.21 22.00 -27.76
C GLN A 542 -21.19 20.53 -28.19
N ASP A 543 -20.00 19.92 -28.33
CA ASP A 543 -19.90 18.52 -28.72
C ASP A 543 -20.38 17.59 -27.59
N LEU A 544 -20.02 17.81 -26.34
CA LEU A 544 -20.42 16.97 -25.21
C LEU A 544 -21.94 17.03 -24.94
N TYR A 545 -22.55 18.19 -25.11
CA TYR A 545 -23.98 18.41 -24.87
C TYR A 545 -24.85 18.11 -26.10
N SER A 546 -24.24 17.74 -27.22
CA SER A 546 -24.99 17.38 -28.44
C SER A 546 -25.93 16.21 -28.19
N LYS A 547 -27.15 16.31 -28.72
CA LYS A 547 -28.14 15.21 -28.67
C LYS A 547 -27.77 13.99 -29.54
N LYS A 548 -26.68 14.09 -30.31
CA LYS A 548 -26.13 12.95 -31.05
C LYS A 548 -25.50 11.93 -30.10
N ASN A 549 -25.08 12.37 -28.91
CA ASN A 549 -24.57 11.52 -27.88
C ASN A 549 -25.72 10.98 -27.02
N ASN A 550 -25.77 9.67 -26.86
CA ASN A 550 -26.87 9.00 -26.14
C ASN A 550 -26.66 8.99 -24.61
N TRP A 551 -25.65 9.68 -24.08
CA TRP A 551 -25.42 9.73 -22.64
C TRP A 551 -26.28 10.77 -21.91
N THR A 552 -26.55 10.52 -20.64
CA THR A 552 -27.04 11.52 -19.69
C THR A 552 -25.83 12.34 -19.19
N VAL A 553 -25.99 13.67 -19.09
CA VAL A 553 -24.94 14.55 -18.57
C VAL A 553 -25.38 15.13 -17.23
N LEU A 554 -24.49 15.02 -16.24
CA LEU A 554 -24.64 15.67 -14.95
C LEU A 554 -23.42 16.56 -14.70
N SER A 555 -23.58 17.86 -14.72
CA SER A 555 -22.51 18.83 -14.51
C SER A 555 -22.64 19.53 -13.17
N ILE A 556 -21.57 19.50 -12.38
CA ILE A 556 -21.40 20.39 -11.23
C ILE A 556 -20.55 21.54 -11.69
N THR A 557 -21.12 22.76 -11.64
CA THR A 557 -20.41 23.88 -12.25
C THR A 557 -20.85 25.23 -11.71
N HIS A 558 -19.97 26.19 -11.88
CA HIS A 558 -20.23 27.63 -11.75
C HIS A 558 -20.13 28.36 -13.10
N ASP A 559 -19.93 27.60 -14.19
CA ASP A 559 -19.77 28.15 -15.54
C ASP A 559 -21.14 28.46 -16.19
N PRO A 560 -21.41 29.74 -16.54
CA PRO A 560 -22.67 30.14 -17.16
C PRO A 560 -22.97 29.39 -18.47
N GLU A 561 -21.95 29.10 -19.28
CA GLU A 561 -22.13 28.44 -20.58
C GLU A 561 -22.61 27.00 -20.41
N VAL A 562 -22.07 26.28 -19.45
CA VAL A 562 -22.50 24.91 -19.10
C VAL A 562 -23.95 24.93 -18.62
N VAL A 563 -24.28 25.89 -17.75
CA VAL A 563 -25.64 26.05 -17.22
C VAL A 563 -26.64 26.39 -18.32
N SER A 564 -26.27 27.28 -19.28
CA SER A 564 -27.14 27.68 -20.39
C SER A 564 -27.50 26.50 -21.32
N LYS A 565 -26.62 25.53 -21.47
CA LYS A 565 -26.82 24.32 -22.28
C LYS A 565 -27.55 23.19 -21.53
N SER A 566 -27.79 23.35 -20.22
CA SER A 566 -28.50 22.37 -19.43
C SER A 566 -30.01 22.47 -19.57
N GLU A 567 -30.68 21.32 -19.61
CA GLU A 567 -32.17 21.23 -19.73
C GLU A 567 -32.84 21.31 -18.35
N ALA A 568 -32.11 20.92 -17.32
CA ALA A 568 -32.54 21.01 -15.92
C ALA A 568 -31.39 21.52 -15.03
N VAL A 569 -31.74 22.37 -14.09
CA VAL A 569 -30.80 22.89 -13.08
C VAL A 569 -31.35 22.60 -11.69
N TYR A 570 -30.48 22.10 -10.83
CA TYR A 570 -30.73 21.86 -9.41
C TYR A 570 -29.85 22.80 -8.60
N VAL A 571 -30.47 23.66 -7.79
CA VAL A 571 -29.75 24.60 -6.92
C VAL A 571 -29.63 24.00 -5.53
N ILE A 572 -28.41 23.74 -5.08
CA ILE A 572 -28.13 23.21 -3.73
C ILE A 572 -27.67 24.33 -2.82
N SER A 573 -28.30 24.44 -1.65
CA SER A 573 -27.84 25.28 -0.53
C SER A 573 -28.01 24.53 0.79
N ASP A 574 -27.01 24.62 1.65
CA ASP A 574 -26.99 24.02 2.99
C ASP A 574 -27.38 22.52 3.03
N GLY A 575 -26.94 21.80 2.00
CA GLY A 575 -27.18 20.37 1.84
C GLY A 575 -28.57 19.99 1.36
N LYS A 576 -29.39 20.93 0.83
CA LYS A 576 -30.72 20.68 0.29
C LYS A 576 -30.86 21.24 -1.12
N ILE A 577 -31.68 20.61 -1.96
CA ILE A 577 -32.12 21.20 -3.21
C ILE A 577 -33.25 22.19 -2.90
N ILE A 578 -32.99 23.48 -3.14
CA ILE A 578 -33.93 24.56 -2.85
C ILE A 578 -34.68 25.06 -4.08
N GLU A 579 -34.07 24.89 -5.26
CA GLU A 579 -34.68 25.25 -6.53
C GLU A 579 -34.41 24.16 -7.58
N LYS A 580 -35.40 23.91 -8.44
CA LYS A 580 -35.31 23.01 -9.58
C LYS A 580 -36.11 23.60 -10.75
N GLY A 581 -35.56 23.55 -11.95
CA GLY A 581 -36.26 24.02 -13.16
C GLY A 581 -35.33 24.07 -14.36
N THR A 582 -35.88 24.53 -15.49
CA THR A 582 -35.06 24.93 -16.64
C THR A 582 -34.34 26.24 -16.32
N PRO A 583 -33.18 26.57 -16.94
CA PRO A 583 -32.55 27.87 -16.77
C PRO A 583 -33.53 29.03 -16.94
N HIS A 584 -34.35 28.98 -18.00
CA HIS A 584 -35.38 29.98 -18.29
C HIS A 584 -36.36 30.13 -17.11
N SER A 585 -36.94 29.06 -16.63
CA SER A 585 -37.95 29.09 -15.55
C SER A 585 -37.38 29.63 -14.23
N LEU A 586 -36.09 29.39 -13.98
CA LEU A 586 -35.40 29.88 -12.78
C LEU A 586 -35.05 31.37 -12.87
N PHE A 587 -34.80 31.92 -14.07
CA PHE A 587 -34.61 33.35 -14.29
C PHE A 587 -35.89 34.18 -14.14
N THR A 588 -37.03 33.59 -14.49
CA THR A 588 -38.33 34.27 -14.39
C THR A 588 -38.90 34.28 -12.96
N LYS A 589 -38.37 33.42 -12.08
CA LYS A 589 -38.83 33.34 -10.70
C LYS A 589 -38.35 34.52 -9.87
N ASN A 590 -39.27 35.19 -9.16
CA ASN A 590 -38.94 36.26 -8.26
C ASN A 590 -38.09 35.72 -7.07
N ASP A 591 -37.02 36.44 -6.73
CA ASP A 591 -36.10 36.12 -5.61
C ASP A 591 -35.37 34.78 -5.70
N SER A 592 -35.14 34.29 -6.94
CA SER A 592 -34.37 33.07 -7.19
C SER A 592 -32.91 33.22 -6.78
N LEU A 593 -32.38 32.23 -6.02
CA LEU A 593 -30.95 32.13 -5.72
C LEU A 593 -30.15 31.89 -7.01
N PHE A 594 -30.67 31.11 -7.93
CA PHE A 594 -30.07 30.87 -9.25
C PHE A 594 -29.81 32.19 -10.00
N LYS A 595 -30.78 33.11 -10.04
CA LYS A 595 -30.65 34.42 -10.66
C LYS A 595 -29.56 35.27 -10.01
N LYS A 596 -29.43 35.17 -8.68
CA LYS A 596 -28.37 35.85 -7.92
C LYS A 596 -26.97 35.26 -8.20
N MET A 597 -26.88 33.98 -8.52
CA MET A 597 -25.63 33.28 -8.83
C MET A 597 -25.14 33.54 -10.27
N PHE A 598 -26.05 33.76 -11.22
CA PHE A 598 -25.74 33.95 -12.64
C PHE A 598 -26.30 35.27 -13.18
N PRO A 599 -25.82 36.43 -12.70
CA PRO A 599 -26.35 37.75 -13.15
C PRO A 599 -26.12 38.02 -14.63
N GLU A 600 -25.04 37.48 -15.21
CA GLU A 600 -24.72 37.65 -16.65
C GLU A 600 -25.75 36.99 -17.55
N LEU A 601 -26.13 35.75 -17.24
CA LEU A 601 -27.19 35.06 -17.97
C LEU A 601 -28.58 35.75 -17.81
N ALA A 602 -28.82 36.36 -16.64
CA ALA A 602 -30.04 37.12 -16.39
C ALA A 602 -30.14 38.34 -17.31
N LEU A 603 -29.05 39.04 -17.60
CA LEU A 603 -28.98 40.17 -18.52
C LEU A 603 -29.19 39.73 -19.97
N GLN A 604 -28.58 38.65 -20.40
CA GLN A 604 -28.80 38.09 -21.77
C GLN A 604 -30.25 37.70 -21.99
N HIS A 605 -30.90 37.07 -21.01
CA HIS A 605 -32.33 36.71 -21.10
C HIS A 605 -33.24 37.94 -21.19
N HIS A 606 -32.93 39.02 -20.48
CA HIS A 606 -33.68 40.25 -20.58
C HIS A 606 -33.62 40.85 -22.00
N HIS A 607 -32.45 40.83 -22.63
CA HIS A 607 -32.29 41.34 -24.00
C HIS A 607 -33.06 40.48 -25.03
N THR A 608 -32.98 39.15 -24.93
CA THR A 608 -33.67 38.21 -25.83
C THR A 608 -35.20 38.35 -25.71
N THR A 609 -35.72 38.49 -24.50
CA THR A 609 -37.15 38.66 -24.25
C THR A 609 -37.68 39.99 -24.79
N ILE A 610 -36.89 41.07 -24.73
CA ILE A 610 -37.24 42.38 -25.29
C ILE A 610 -37.24 42.32 -26.83
N GLU A 611 -36.28 41.63 -27.46
CA GLU A 611 -36.21 41.45 -28.91
C GLU A 611 -37.35 40.58 -29.46
N GLU A 612 -37.77 39.54 -28.73
CA GLU A 612 -38.92 38.70 -29.10
C GLU A 612 -40.22 39.47 -28.96
N GLN A 613 -40.43 40.25 -27.91
CA GLN A 613 -41.59 41.11 -27.74
C GLN A 613 -41.68 42.24 -28.78
N GLN A 614 -40.52 42.73 -29.25
CA GLN A 614 -40.46 43.71 -30.34
C GLN A 614 -40.72 43.09 -31.72
N LYS A 615 -40.48 41.79 -31.92
CA LYS A 615 -40.77 41.07 -33.16
C LYS A 615 -42.24 40.59 -33.25
N GLU A 616 -42.90 40.32 -32.12
CA GLU A 616 -44.33 39.96 -32.08
C GLU A 616 -45.26 41.19 -32.07
N GLY A 617 -44.70 42.38 -31.83
CA GLY A 617 -45.47 43.66 -31.86
C GLY A 617 -45.39 44.45 -33.15
N ASN A 618 -44.69 43.96 -34.20
CA ASN A 618 -44.65 44.47 -35.56
C ASN A 618 -45.32 43.44 -36.53
#